data_04232d1b1874ac3030a05481703cf400
#
_entry.id   04232d1b1874ac3030a05481703cf400
#
_cell.length_a   1.000
_cell.length_b   1.000
_cell.length_c   1.000
_cell.angle_alpha   90.00
_cell.angle_beta   90.00
_cell.angle_gamma   90.00
#
_symmetry.space_group_name_H-M   'P 1'
#
loop_
_entity.id
_entity.type
_entity.pdbx_description
1 polymer ?
#
loop_
_entity_poly.entity_id
_entity_poly.type
_entity_poly.pdbx_seq_one_letter_code
_entity_poly.pdbx_strand_id
1 'polypeptide(L)'
;HLEQEGCRTRVTVVPPGFDFQELYVDSRNSLPPSVLSWLASRRGCPVIAQVGMLRPEKGHEFMLNLLFHLKMNGRQFCWLIVGSGSPELREHLQYQIDSMGMHDDVFIADNVFPAAPVYRVASLVVLPSENESFGMVLAEASAFSVPVVATQIGGIPEVIQNNQTGTLLPAGNKHAWMCALNDFFNDPGRFYQMARLAKQDIEERFDINKTVLKILTLAKHK
;
A
#
# COMPACT_ATOMS: atom_id res chain seq x y z
N HIS A 1 -13.08 18.79 11.12
CA HIS A 1 -13.08 19.91 10.14
C HIS A 1 -14.44 20.63 10.13
N LEU A 2 -15.56 19.93 9.85
CA LEU A 2 -16.88 20.57 9.76
C LEU A 2 -17.35 21.25 11.06
N GLU A 3 -16.98 20.73 12.23
CA GLU A 3 -17.25 21.37 13.52
C GLU A 3 -16.40 22.64 13.72
N GLN A 4 -15.20 22.68 13.19
CA GLN A 4 -14.32 23.85 13.22
C GLN A 4 -14.80 24.96 12.27
N GLU A 5 -15.57 24.61 11.24
CA GLU A 5 -16.19 25.55 10.29
C GLU A 5 -17.55 26.07 10.75
N GLY A 6 -17.94 25.83 12.00
CA GLY A 6 -19.19 26.36 12.58
C GLY A 6 -20.45 25.58 12.22
N CYS A 7 -20.33 24.33 11.81
CA CYS A 7 -21.46 23.45 11.60
C CYS A 7 -22.22 23.24 12.92
N ARG A 8 -23.49 23.67 12.99
CA ARG A 8 -24.36 23.54 14.19
C ARG A 8 -25.04 22.16 14.28
N THR A 9 -24.87 21.31 13.30
CA THR A 9 -25.47 19.98 13.23
C THR A 9 -24.49 18.94 13.77
N ARG A 10 -24.99 17.95 14.50
CA ARG A 10 -24.14 16.83 14.97
C ARG A 10 -23.54 16.11 13.79
N VAL A 11 -22.21 16.11 13.70
CA VAL A 11 -21.44 15.41 12.68
C VAL A 11 -21.00 14.05 13.22
N THR A 12 -21.27 13.00 12.46
CA THR A 12 -20.78 11.65 12.78
C THR A 12 -19.94 11.15 11.60
N VAL A 13 -18.68 10.83 11.87
CA VAL A 13 -17.80 10.23 10.87
C VAL A 13 -18.09 8.74 10.79
N VAL A 14 -18.31 8.28 9.57
CA VAL A 14 -18.46 6.86 9.24
C VAL A 14 -17.34 6.51 8.25
N PRO A 15 -16.37 5.67 8.64
CA PRO A 15 -15.31 5.26 7.73
C PRO A 15 -15.87 4.41 6.59
N PRO A 16 -15.17 4.32 5.44
CA PRO A 16 -15.55 3.43 4.36
C PRO A 16 -15.54 1.98 4.86
N GLY A 17 -16.45 1.17 4.33
CA GLY A 17 -16.47 -0.27 4.58
C GLY A 17 -15.84 -1.04 3.43
N PHE A 18 -15.23 -2.18 3.74
CA PHE A 18 -14.68 -3.12 2.76
C PHE A 18 -15.50 -4.42 2.75
N ASP A 19 -15.78 -4.92 1.57
CA ASP A 19 -16.24 -6.30 1.40
C ASP A 19 -15.01 -7.23 1.36
N PHE A 20 -14.63 -7.71 2.54
CA PHE A 20 -13.49 -8.62 2.65
C PHE A 20 -13.74 -9.95 1.97
N GLN A 21 -15.00 -10.41 1.84
CA GLN A 21 -15.32 -11.64 1.15
C GLN A 21 -15.06 -11.52 -0.35
N GLU A 22 -15.53 -10.43 -0.96
CA GLU A 22 -15.23 -10.10 -2.36
C GLU A 22 -13.71 -9.97 -2.57
N LEU A 23 -13.02 -9.25 -1.71
CA LEU A 23 -11.58 -9.07 -1.79
C LEU A 23 -10.82 -10.43 -1.75
N TYR A 24 -11.25 -11.37 -0.90
CA TYR A 24 -10.63 -12.70 -0.84
C TYR A 24 -10.98 -13.58 -2.06
N VAL A 25 -12.17 -13.44 -2.61
CA VAL A 25 -12.56 -14.10 -3.87
C VAL A 25 -11.70 -13.56 -5.00
N ASP A 26 -11.60 -12.25 -5.13
CA ASP A 26 -10.83 -11.58 -6.16
C ASP A 26 -9.34 -11.94 -6.12
N SER A 27 -8.80 -12.17 -4.93
CA SER A 27 -7.40 -12.57 -4.77
C SER A 27 -7.07 -13.92 -5.42
N ARG A 28 -8.07 -14.74 -5.75
CA ARG A 28 -7.88 -16.04 -6.44
C ARG A 28 -7.64 -15.87 -7.93
N ASN A 29 -7.89 -14.70 -8.49
CA ASN A 29 -7.57 -14.40 -9.88
C ASN A 29 -6.05 -14.49 -10.08
N SER A 30 -5.64 -14.87 -11.28
CA SER A 30 -4.22 -14.92 -11.64
C SER A 30 -3.70 -13.53 -11.95
N LEU A 31 -2.46 -13.27 -11.53
CA LEU A 31 -1.71 -12.14 -12.04
C LEU A 31 -1.43 -12.32 -13.56
N PRO A 32 -1.23 -11.24 -14.30
CA PRO A 32 -0.86 -11.32 -15.72
C PRO A 32 0.35 -12.24 -15.93
N PRO A 33 0.38 -13.02 -17.04
CA PRO A 33 1.48 -13.94 -17.33
C PRO A 33 2.87 -13.27 -17.33
N SER A 34 2.96 -12.02 -17.77
CA SER A 34 4.20 -11.23 -17.74
C SER A 34 4.70 -11.00 -16.32
N VAL A 35 3.81 -10.65 -15.38
CA VAL A 35 4.16 -10.49 -13.96
C VAL A 35 4.61 -11.82 -13.35
N LEU A 36 3.87 -12.91 -13.64
CA LEU A 36 4.22 -14.25 -13.14
C LEU A 36 5.58 -14.73 -13.65
N SER A 37 5.86 -14.52 -14.92
CA SER A 37 7.15 -14.88 -15.54
C SER A 37 8.29 -14.08 -14.91
N TRP A 38 8.10 -12.77 -14.72
CA TRP A 38 9.10 -11.92 -14.09
C TRP A 38 9.34 -12.33 -12.63
N LEU A 39 8.30 -12.56 -11.83
CA LEU A 39 8.44 -13.05 -10.45
C LEU A 39 9.13 -14.43 -10.40
N ALA A 40 8.86 -15.31 -11.36
CA ALA A 40 9.49 -16.61 -11.44
C ALA A 40 11.01 -16.53 -11.72
N SER A 41 11.47 -15.53 -12.48
CA SER A 41 12.89 -15.28 -12.74
C SER A 41 13.62 -14.72 -11.51
N ARG A 42 12.88 -14.22 -10.50
CA ARG A 42 13.41 -13.55 -9.30
C ARG A 42 13.07 -14.32 -8.02
N ARG A 43 13.01 -15.66 -8.10
CA ARG A 43 12.63 -16.51 -6.96
C ARG A 43 13.51 -16.25 -5.73
N GLY A 44 12.86 -16.12 -4.58
CA GLY A 44 13.52 -15.90 -3.29
C GLY A 44 13.76 -14.42 -2.94
N CYS A 45 13.55 -13.50 -3.87
CA CYS A 45 13.59 -12.08 -3.56
C CYS A 45 12.25 -11.63 -2.92
N PRO A 46 12.28 -10.84 -1.85
CA PRO A 46 11.05 -10.27 -1.30
C PRO A 46 10.40 -9.32 -2.32
N VAL A 47 9.09 -9.39 -2.45
CA VAL A 47 8.30 -8.55 -3.35
C VAL A 47 7.81 -7.32 -2.58
N ILE A 48 8.33 -6.17 -2.93
CA ILE A 48 7.83 -4.88 -2.46
C ILE A 48 6.77 -4.45 -3.47
N ALA A 49 5.52 -4.30 -3.05
CA ALA A 49 4.44 -3.85 -3.92
C ALA A 49 4.06 -2.39 -3.64
N GLN A 50 3.83 -1.63 -4.69
CA GLN A 50 3.25 -0.29 -4.64
C GLN A 50 2.03 -0.27 -5.55
N VAL A 51 0.84 -0.21 -4.94
CA VAL A 51 -0.44 -0.27 -5.65
C VAL A 51 -1.07 1.12 -5.65
N GLY A 52 -1.44 1.60 -6.83
CA GLY A 52 -2.08 2.90 -7.00
C GLY A 52 -1.77 3.52 -8.36
N MET A 53 -2.51 4.55 -8.72
CA MET A 53 -2.29 5.26 -9.98
C MET A 53 -0.87 5.81 -10.07
N LEU A 54 -0.28 5.77 -11.26
CA LEU A 54 0.97 6.48 -11.54
C LEU A 54 0.70 7.98 -11.57
N ARG A 55 0.99 8.64 -10.45
CA ARG A 55 0.87 10.09 -10.27
C ARG A 55 2.07 10.59 -9.46
N PRO A 56 2.53 11.83 -9.68
CA PRO A 56 3.69 12.37 -8.95
C PRO A 56 3.54 12.26 -7.43
N GLU A 57 2.35 12.59 -6.91
CA GLU A 57 2.06 12.55 -5.47
C GLU A 57 2.08 11.15 -4.84
N LYS A 58 2.17 10.08 -5.65
CA LYS A 58 2.28 8.70 -5.16
C LYS A 58 3.72 8.28 -4.84
N GLY A 59 4.70 9.15 -5.14
CA GLY A 59 6.08 9.00 -4.67
C GLY A 59 6.88 7.87 -5.33
N HIS A 60 6.56 7.49 -6.59
CA HIS A 60 7.29 6.42 -7.29
C HIS A 60 8.78 6.77 -7.47
N GLU A 61 9.10 8.00 -7.86
CA GLU A 61 10.49 8.44 -8.01
C GLU A 61 11.24 8.47 -6.67
N PHE A 62 10.55 8.90 -5.60
CA PHE A 62 11.09 8.84 -4.26
C PHE A 62 11.45 7.40 -3.88
N MET A 63 10.56 6.46 -4.15
CA MET A 63 10.75 5.04 -3.85
C MET A 63 11.85 4.42 -4.71
N LEU A 64 11.91 4.77 -6.00
CA LEU A 64 12.96 4.31 -6.92
C LEU A 64 14.35 4.67 -6.39
N ASN A 65 14.54 5.92 -5.95
CA ASN A 65 15.81 6.38 -5.39
C ASN A 65 16.19 5.59 -4.12
N LEU A 66 15.25 5.30 -3.23
CA LEU A 66 15.51 4.52 -2.02
C LEU A 66 15.90 3.08 -2.35
N LEU A 67 15.17 2.44 -3.26
CA LEU A 67 15.42 1.07 -3.68
C LEU A 67 16.75 0.95 -4.44
N PHE A 68 17.11 1.94 -5.23
CA PHE A 68 18.44 1.99 -5.84
C PHE A 68 19.56 1.96 -4.79
N HIS A 69 19.46 2.77 -3.74
CA HIS A 69 20.44 2.73 -2.64
C HIS A 69 20.47 1.38 -1.92
N LEU A 70 19.32 0.73 -1.72
CA LEU A 70 19.27 -0.63 -1.16
C LEU A 70 19.98 -1.64 -2.06
N LYS A 71 19.75 -1.58 -3.37
CA LYS A 71 20.45 -2.43 -4.36
C LYS A 71 21.97 -2.21 -4.30
N MET A 72 22.43 -0.97 -4.28
CA MET A 72 23.86 -0.64 -4.17
C MET A 72 24.49 -1.15 -2.88
N ASN A 73 23.70 -1.32 -1.81
CA ASN A 73 24.10 -1.95 -0.54
C ASN A 73 23.91 -3.49 -0.55
N GLY A 74 23.73 -4.11 -1.73
CA GLY A 74 23.64 -5.55 -1.89
C GLY A 74 22.32 -6.21 -1.53
N ARG A 75 21.25 -5.43 -1.29
CA ARG A 75 19.91 -5.99 -1.04
C ARG A 75 19.28 -6.44 -2.36
N GLN A 76 18.69 -7.64 -2.34
CA GLN A 76 17.91 -8.19 -3.45
C GLN A 76 16.42 -8.06 -3.13
N PHE A 77 15.65 -7.62 -4.11
CA PHE A 77 14.19 -7.43 -4.01
C PHE A 77 13.56 -7.46 -5.40
N CYS A 78 12.25 -7.54 -5.44
CA CYS A 78 11.40 -7.23 -6.58
C CYS A 78 10.54 -6.04 -6.24
N TRP A 79 10.52 -4.99 -7.04
CA TRP A 79 9.56 -3.90 -6.87
C TRP A 79 8.48 -3.98 -7.93
N LEU A 80 7.28 -4.39 -7.49
CA LEU A 80 6.10 -4.51 -8.34
C LEU A 80 5.24 -3.25 -8.19
N ILE A 81 5.23 -2.43 -9.21
CA ILE A 81 4.36 -1.24 -9.30
C ILE A 81 3.09 -1.68 -10.03
N VAL A 82 1.94 -1.46 -9.41
CA VAL A 82 0.63 -1.85 -9.96
C VAL A 82 -0.28 -0.63 -10.03
N GLY A 83 -0.60 -0.25 -11.25
CA GLY A 83 -1.50 0.88 -11.50
C GLY A 83 -1.26 1.51 -12.86
N SER A 84 -2.27 2.21 -13.34
CA SER A 84 -2.20 2.96 -14.59
C SER A 84 -1.94 4.44 -14.35
N GLY A 85 -1.41 5.11 -15.35
CA GLY A 85 -1.17 6.55 -15.38
C GLY A 85 -1.10 7.06 -16.80
N SER A 86 -0.73 8.32 -16.99
CA SER A 86 -0.50 8.81 -18.34
C SER A 86 0.71 8.12 -18.97
N PRO A 87 0.72 7.93 -20.31
CA PRO A 87 1.86 7.36 -21.02
C PRO A 87 3.19 8.07 -20.69
N GLU A 88 3.15 9.39 -20.60
CA GLU A 88 4.34 10.21 -20.35
C GLU A 88 4.94 9.92 -18.96
N LEU A 89 4.12 9.81 -17.92
CA LEU A 89 4.59 9.47 -16.57
C LEU A 89 5.17 8.07 -16.52
N ARG A 90 4.53 7.13 -17.21
CA ARG A 90 5.01 5.75 -17.29
C ARG A 90 6.36 5.66 -18.02
N GLU A 91 6.48 6.31 -19.18
CA GLU A 91 7.72 6.36 -19.96
C GLU A 91 8.84 7.04 -19.18
N HIS A 92 8.54 8.13 -18.50
CA HIS A 92 9.51 8.82 -17.64
C HIS A 92 10.02 7.92 -16.51
N LEU A 93 9.13 7.24 -15.80
CA LEU A 93 9.52 6.31 -14.73
C LEU A 93 10.34 5.13 -15.29
N GLN A 94 9.92 4.57 -16.43
CA GLN A 94 10.66 3.49 -17.09
C GLN A 94 12.07 3.94 -17.50
N TYR A 95 12.20 5.13 -18.08
CA TYR A 95 13.49 5.71 -18.42
C TYR A 95 14.41 5.84 -17.19
N GLN A 96 13.87 6.30 -16.04
CA GLN A 96 14.64 6.38 -14.80
C GLN A 96 15.08 4.99 -14.32
N ILE A 97 14.18 4.00 -14.32
CA ILE A 97 14.47 2.61 -13.95
C ILE A 97 15.63 2.06 -14.80
N ASP A 98 15.58 2.26 -16.11
CA ASP A 98 16.58 1.76 -17.06
C ASP A 98 17.92 2.48 -16.87
N SER A 99 17.90 3.81 -16.70
CA SER A 99 19.11 4.62 -16.49
C SER A 99 19.85 4.27 -15.19
N MET A 100 19.12 3.77 -14.17
CA MET A 100 19.69 3.28 -12.92
C MET A 100 20.06 1.79 -12.96
N GLY A 101 19.88 1.11 -14.09
CA GLY A 101 20.14 -0.33 -14.22
C GLY A 101 19.26 -1.21 -13.35
N MET A 102 18.00 -0.78 -13.11
CA MET A 102 17.04 -1.48 -12.25
C MET A 102 15.95 -2.24 -13.02
N HIS A 103 16.09 -2.37 -14.35
CA HIS A 103 15.09 -3.00 -15.22
C HIS A 103 14.76 -4.45 -14.83
N ASP A 104 15.71 -5.18 -14.23
CA ASP A 104 15.46 -6.55 -13.74
C ASP A 104 14.73 -6.55 -12.38
N ASP A 105 14.91 -5.52 -11.57
CA ASP A 105 14.40 -5.45 -10.19
C ASP A 105 13.03 -4.80 -10.08
N VAL A 106 12.58 -4.11 -11.13
CA VAL A 106 11.35 -3.34 -11.16
C VAL A 106 10.43 -3.80 -12.29
N PHE A 107 9.15 -3.97 -11.99
CA PHE A 107 8.13 -4.25 -12.99
C PHE A 107 6.94 -3.32 -12.81
N ILE A 108 6.57 -2.60 -13.87
CA ILE A 108 5.37 -1.78 -13.91
C ILE A 108 4.26 -2.59 -14.59
N ALA A 109 3.28 -2.99 -13.79
CA ALA A 109 2.12 -3.75 -14.24
C ALA A 109 0.90 -2.82 -14.41
N ASP A 110 0.52 -2.58 -15.65
CA ASP A 110 -0.72 -1.88 -15.97
C ASP A 110 -1.91 -2.83 -15.90
N ASN A 111 -3.09 -2.27 -15.62
CA ASN A 111 -4.37 -2.98 -15.74
C ASN A 111 -4.50 -4.28 -14.92
N VAL A 112 -3.87 -4.36 -13.77
CA VAL A 112 -4.14 -5.42 -12.79
C VAL A 112 -5.37 -5.00 -11.98
N PHE A 113 -6.53 -5.47 -12.41
CA PHE A 113 -7.78 -5.23 -11.71
C PHE A 113 -8.60 -6.52 -11.64
N PRO A 114 -9.06 -6.91 -10.47
CA PRO A 114 -8.77 -6.33 -9.15
C PRO A 114 -7.29 -6.49 -8.72
N ALA A 115 -6.81 -5.59 -7.84
CA ALA A 115 -5.43 -5.64 -7.35
C ALA A 115 -5.19 -6.73 -6.29
N ALA A 116 -6.23 -7.36 -5.79
CA ALA A 116 -6.17 -8.32 -4.71
C ALA A 116 -5.13 -9.46 -4.90
N PRO A 117 -4.89 -10.01 -6.11
CA PRO A 117 -3.85 -11.04 -6.32
C PRO A 117 -2.43 -10.55 -6.00
N VAL A 118 -2.18 -9.23 -6.06
CA VAL A 118 -0.88 -8.63 -5.76
C VAL A 118 -0.51 -8.86 -4.29
N TYR A 119 -1.48 -8.73 -3.38
CA TYR A 119 -1.24 -8.89 -1.95
C TYR A 119 -0.88 -10.32 -1.55
N ARG A 120 -1.21 -11.33 -2.38
CA ARG A 120 -0.80 -12.72 -2.14
C ARG A 120 0.67 -12.99 -2.46
N VAL A 121 1.29 -12.18 -3.28
CA VAL A 121 2.70 -12.31 -3.65
C VAL A 121 3.58 -11.26 -2.97
N ALA A 122 3.00 -10.20 -2.43
CA ALA A 122 3.71 -9.12 -1.77
C ALA A 122 4.29 -9.58 -0.42
N SER A 123 5.55 -9.23 -0.19
CA SER A 123 6.23 -9.35 1.11
C SER A 123 6.12 -8.06 1.92
N LEU A 124 5.96 -6.93 1.25
CA LEU A 124 5.79 -5.60 1.82
C LEU A 124 4.97 -4.74 0.87
N VAL A 125 4.02 -3.97 1.38
CA VAL A 125 3.35 -2.91 0.63
C VAL A 125 3.89 -1.57 1.10
N VAL A 126 4.25 -0.70 0.15
CA VAL A 126 4.73 0.65 0.40
C VAL A 126 3.77 1.69 -0.17
N LEU A 127 3.53 2.77 0.57
CA LEU A 127 2.72 3.89 0.13
C LEU A 127 3.41 5.22 0.51
N PRO A 128 4.42 5.65 -0.28
CA PRO A 128 5.20 6.86 -0.02
C PRO A 128 4.50 8.14 -0.53
N SER A 129 3.18 8.18 -0.47
CA SER A 129 2.38 9.28 -1.01
C SER A 129 2.65 10.59 -0.28
N GLU A 130 2.59 11.70 -1.02
CA GLU A 130 2.61 13.08 -0.49
C GLU A 130 1.18 13.61 -0.26
N ASN A 131 0.19 12.95 -0.85
CA ASN A 131 -1.22 13.24 -0.66
C ASN A 131 -2.03 11.93 -0.73
N GLU A 132 -2.83 11.68 0.31
CA GLU A 132 -3.69 10.50 0.41
C GLU A 132 -4.93 10.80 1.24
N SER A 133 -6.10 10.44 0.73
CA SER A 133 -7.36 10.67 1.44
C SER A 133 -7.58 9.67 2.57
N PHE A 134 -7.38 8.37 2.30
CA PHE A 134 -7.64 7.31 3.26
C PHE A 134 -6.59 6.19 3.24
N GLY A 135 -6.09 5.80 2.06
CA GLY A 135 -5.12 4.71 1.94
C GLY A 135 -5.77 3.33 1.84
N MET A 136 -6.80 3.19 0.98
CA MET A 136 -7.54 1.93 0.75
C MET A 136 -6.60 0.73 0.54
N VAL A 137 -5.54 0.91 -0.24
CA VAL A 137 -4.55 -0.14 -0.53
C VAL A 137 -3.84 -0.68 0.71
N LEU A 138 -3.72 0.13 1.78
CA LEU A 138 -3.15 -0.32 3.06
C LEU A 138 -4.12 -1.22 3.82
N ALA A 139 -5.43 -0.89 3.80
CA ALA A 139 -6.46 -1.74 4.38
C ALA A 139 -6.55 -3.07 3.64
N GLU A 140 -6.52 -3.05 2.30
CA GLU A 140 -6.49 -4.25 1.45
C GLU A 140 -5.25 -5.11 1.77
N ALA A 141 -4.05 -4.53 1.78
CA ALA A 141 -2.82 -5.25 2.13
C ALA A 141 -2.89 -5.86 3.55
N SER A 142 -3.41 -5.10 4.51
CA SER A 142 -3.59 -5.56 5.89
C SER A 142 -4.53 -6.76 5.99
N ALA A 143 -5.61 -6.80 5.20
CA ALA A 143 -6.52 -7.94 5.14
C ALA A 143 -5.82 -9.24 4.72
N PHE A 144 -4.74 -9.16 3.95
CA PHE A 144 -3.89 -10.30 3.59
C PHE A 144 -2.72 -10.53 4.55
N SER A 145 -2.66 -9.84 5.68
CA SER A 145 -1.52 -9.87 6.60
C SER A 145 -0.19 -9.52 5.91
N VAL A 146 -0.22 -8.62 4.95
CA VAL A 146 0.99 -8.09 4.31
C VAL A 146 1.49 -6.89 5.11
N PRO A 147 2.76 -6.87 5.51
CA PRO A 147 3.37 -5.71 6.15
C PRO A 147 3.21 -4.44 5.32
N VAL A 148 3.01 -3.30 6.00
CA VAL A 148 2.86 -2.01 5.35
C VAL A 148 3.82 -0.97 5.91
N VAL A 149 4.40 -0.17 5.00
CA VAL A 149 5.17 1.04 5.32
C VAL A 149 4.57 2.19 4.51
N ALA A 150 4.12 3.24 5.18
CA ALA A 150 3.43 4.33 4.51
C ALA A 150 3.81 5.69 5.09
N THR A 151 3.52 6.74 4.34
CA THR A 151 3.64 8.11 4.83
C THR A 151 2.55 8.43 5.83
N GLN A 152 2.88 9.13 6.91
CA GLN A 152 1.94 9.60 7.93
C GLN A 152 1.22 10.86 7.47
N ILE A 153 0.28 10.74 6.54
CA ILE A 153 -0.49 11.86 5.97
C ILE A 153 -1.98 11.52 5.82
N GLY A 154 -2.80 12.55 5.69
CA GLY A 154 -4.24 12.43 5.41
C GLY A 154 -4.93 11.45 6.36
N GLY A 155 -5.74 10.56 5.79
CA GLY A 155 -6.45 9.51 6.52
C GLY A 155 -5.65 8.24 6.79
N ILE A 156 -4.40 8.13 6.35
CA ILE A 156 -3.58 6.93 6.59
C ILE A 156 -3.48 6.55 8.08
N PRO A 157 -3.30 7.50 9.03
CA PRO A 157 -3.28 7.17 10.47
C PRO A 157 -4.61 6.65 11.02
N GLU A 158 -5.72 6.82 10.31
CA GLU A 158 -7.00 6.21 10.66
C GLU A 158 -7.03 4.72 10.29
N VAL A 159 -6.25 4.30 9.28
CA VAL A 159 -6.16 2.91 8.81
C VAL A 159 -5.09 2.15 9.56
N ILE A 160 -3.90 2.74 9.68
CA ILE A 160 -2.70 2.09 10.24
C ILE A 160 -2.30 2.77 11.55
N GLN A 161 -2.19 1.99 12.60
CA GLN A 161 -1.65 2.43 13.90
C GLN A 161 -0.14 2.26 13.90
N ASN A 162 0.59 3.39 13.96
CA ASN A 162 2.05 3.38 13.85
C ASN A 162 2.71 2.46 14.88
N ASN A 163 3.63 1.62 14.42
CA ASN A 163 4.38 0.61 15.20
C ASN A 163 3.51 -0.49 15.87
N GLN A 164 2.21 -0.55 15.57
CA GLN A 164 1.30 -1.59 16.05
C GLN A 164 0.75 -2.44 14.89
N THR A 165 0.17 -1.80 13.89
CA THR A 165 -0.40 -2.48 12.72
C THR A 165 0.37 -2.19 11.43
N GLY A 166 1.40 -1.35 11.47
CA GLY A 166 2.28 -1.01 10.36
C GLY A 166 3.25 0.10 10.76
N THR A 167 4.06 0.54 9.81
CA THR A 167 5.04 1.61 10.03
C THR A 167 4.63 2.86 9.29
N LEU A 168 4.45 3.97 10.02
CA LEU A 168 4.14 5.27 9.46
C LEU A 168 5.35 6.21 9.58
N LEU A 169 5.68 6.88 8.50
CA LEU A 169 6.88 7.71 8.37
C LEU A 169 6.54 9.13 7.90
N PRO A 170 7.34 10.14 8.29
CA PRO A 170 7.15 11.49 7.78
C PRO A 170 7.31 11.56 6.25
N ALA A 171 6.51 12.41 5.60
CA ALA A 171 6.60 12.63 4.17
C ALA A 171 8.00 13.12 3.75
N GLY A 172 8.53 12.57 2.66
CA GLY A 172 9.82 12.97 2.10
C GLY A 172 11.05 12.67 2.97
N ASN A 173 10.90 12.08 4.14
CA ASN A 173 12.03 11.77 5.03
C ASN A 173 12.79 10.52 4.55
N LYS A 174 13.74 10.73 3.63
CA LYS A 174 14.56 9.64 3.04
C LYS A 174 15.24 8.78 4.11
N HIS A 175 15.77 9.40 5.18
CA HIS A 175 16.47 8.68 6.23
C HIS A 175 15.55 7.71 6.98
N ALA A 176 14.37 8.18 7.41
CA ALA A 176 13.40 7.34 8.11
C ALA A 176 12.94 6.17 7.23
N TRP A 177 12.69 6.43 5.93
CA TRP A 177 12.33 5.40 4.96
C TRP A 177 13.44 4.38 4.76
N MET A 178 14.70 4.82 4.61
CA MET A 178 15.85 3.91 4.49
C MET A 178 16.03 3.04 5.74
N CYS A 179 15.85 3.61 6.93
CA CYS A 179 15.88 2.84 8.18
C CYS A 179 14.78 1.77 8.19
N ALA A 180 13.53 2.14 7.94
CA ALA A 180 12.41 1.21 7.97
C ALA A 180 12.55 0.08 6.93
N LEU A 181 13.02 0.39 5.71
CA LEU A 181 13.28 -0.62 4.70
C LEU A 181 14.42 -1.57 5.11
N ASN A 182 15.54 -1.03 5.64
CA ASN A 182 16.61 -1.87 6.16
C ASN A 182 16.14 -2.75 7.32
N ASP A 183 15.33 -2.22 8.24
CA ASP A 183 14.75 -2.98 9.34
C ASP A 183 13.89 -4.13 8.83
N PHE A 184 13.07 -3.90 7.78
CA PHE A 184 12.32 -4.98 7.13
C PHE A 184 13.22 -6.09 6.58
N PHE A 185 14.31 -5.74 5.92
CA PHE A 185 15.26 -6.73 5.41
C PHE A 185 16.04 -7.48 6.52
N ASN A 186 16.30 -6.82 7.65
CA ASN A 186 17.06 -7.39 8.76
C ASN A 186 16.20 -8.26 9.69
N ASP A 187 14.97 -7.81 9.97
CA ASP A 187 13.99 -8.49 10.84
C ASP A 187 12.57 -8.43 10.25
N PRO A 188 12.29 -9.19 9.20
CA PRO A 188 10.95 -9.25 8.62
C PRO A 188 9.90 -9.81 9.59
N GLY A 189 10.33 -10.60 10.59
CA GLY A 189 9.44 -11.22 11.57
C GLY A 189 8.62 -10.20 12.36
N ARG A 190 9.22 -9.10 12.78
CA ARG A 190 8.54 -7.98 13.44
C ARG A 190 7.45 -7.37 12.56
N PHE A 191 7.73 -7.18 11.28
CA PHE A 191 6.77 -6.62 10.33
C PHE A 191 5.58 -7.56 10.10
N TYR A 192 5.82 -8.86 9.98
CA TYR A 192 4.74 -9.85 9.86
C TYR A 192 3.91 -9.98 11.14
N GLN A 193 4.47 -9.72 12.32
CA GLN A 193 3.68 -9.65 13.56
C GLN A 193 2.73 -8.46 13.52
N MET A 194 3.20 -7.28 13.16
CA MET A 194 2.34 -6.09 12.97
C MET A 194 1.26 -6.35 11.92
N ALA A 195 1.59 -6.99 10.81
CA ALA A 195 0.65 -7.29 9.75
C ALA A 195 -0.48 -8.25 10.19
N ARG A 196 -0.20 -9.21 11.07
CA ARG A 196 -1.25 -10.06 11.66
C ARG A 196 -2.20 -9.28 12.56
N LEU A 197 -1.68 -8.35 13.35
CA LEU A 197 -2.51 -7.45 14.15
C LEU A 197 -3.32 -6.51 13.27
N ALA A 198 -2.71 -6.02 12.18
CA ALA A 198 -3.38 -5.18 11.20
C ALA A 198 -4.60 -5.86 10.60
N LYS A 199 -4.48 -7.14 10.22
CA LYS A 199 -5.61 -7.91 9.69
C LYS A 199 -6.79 -7.92 10.64
N GLN A 200 -6.57 -8.26 11.90
CA GLN A 200 -7.63 -8.32 12.90
C GLN A 200 -8.30 -6.96 13.10
N ASP A 201 -7.49 -5.91 13.24
CA ASP A 201 -7.95 -4.53 13.42
C ASP A 201 -8.79 -4.03 12.23
N ILE A 202 -8.32 -4.29 10.99
CA ILE A 202 -9.00 -3.85 9.77
C ILE A 202 -10.35 -4.59 9.58
N GLU A 203 -10.39 -5.91 9.75
CA GLU A 203 -11.61 -6.70 9.63
C GLU A 203 -12.64 -6.32 10.72
N GLU A 204 -12.17 -5.90 11.90
CA GLU A 204 -13.06 -5.42 12.95
C GLU A 204 -13.62 -4.03 12.67
N ARG A 205 -12.80 -3.08 12.27
CA ARG A 205 -13.17 -1.66 12.15
C ARG A 205 -13.85 -1.28 10.84
N PHE A 206 -13.49 -1.96 9.74
CA PHE A 206 -13.86 -1.55 8.39
C PHE A 206 -14.72 -2.58 7.63
N ASP A 207 -15.35 -3.53 8.32
CA ASP A 207 -16.31 -4.43 7.69
C ASP A 207 -17.50 -3.66 7.11
N ILE A 208 -17.84 -3.92 5.84
CA ILE A 208 -18.91 -3.22 5.13
C ILE A 208 -20.26 -3.36 5.82
N ASN A 209 -20.56 -4.53 6.39
CA ASN A 209 -21.84 -4.76 7.06
C ASN A 209 -21.97 -3.90 8.32
N LYS A 210 -20.86 -3.73 9.08
CA LYS A 210 -20.81 -2.84 10.25
C LYS A 210 -21.00 -1.37 9.85
N THR A 211 -20.35 -0.96 8.74
CA THR A 211 -20.48 0.39 8.20
C THR A 211 -21.93 0.67 7.78
N VAL A 212 -22.57 -0.24 7.05
CA VAL A 212 -23.98 -0.12 6.63
C VAL A 212 -24.92 -0.05 7.84
N LEU A 213 -24.75 -0.92 8.83
CA LEU A 213 -25.55 -0.91 10.05
C LEU A 213 -25.43 0.42 10.79
N LYS A 214 -24.23 0.98 10.90
CA LYS A 214 -24.01 2.30 11.52
C LYS A 214 -24.74 3.41 10.76
N ILE A 215 -24.68 3.42 9.43
CA ILE A 215 -25.41 4.40 8.59
C ILE A 215 -26.92 4.29 8.79
N LEU A 216 -27.46 3.06 8.73
CA LEU A 216 -28.90 2.82 8.92
C LEU A 216 -29.39 3.24 10.32
N THR A 217 -28.58 3.02 11.34
CA THR A 217 -28.91 3.45 12.72
C THR A 217 -28.95 4.98 12.81
N LEU A 218 -27.98 5.68 12.22
CA LEU A 218 -27.95 7.14 12.19
C LEU A 218 -29.13 7.73 11.42
N ALA A 219 -29.58 7.05 10.35
CA ALA A 219 -30.72 7.51 9.54
C ALA A 219 -32.07 7.37 10.26
N LYS A 220 -32.21 6.41 11.20
CA LYS A 220 -33.45 6.20 11.98
C LYS A 220 -33.63 7.18 13.12
N HIS A 221 -32.59 7.87 13.52
CA HIS A 221 -32.61 8.85 14.62
C HIS A 221 -32.76 10.31 14.15
N LYS A 222 -33.22 10.52 12.91
CA LYS A 222 -33.70 11.78 12.37
C LYS A 222 -35.22 11.81 12.39
#